data_150d6cce78d8d8cc19b4e4967c8eb36a
#
_entry.id   150d6cce78d8d8cc19b4e4967c8eb36a
#
_cell.length_a   1.000
_cell.length_b   1.000
_cell.length_c   1.000
_cell.angle_alpha   90.00
_cell.angle_beta   90.00
_cell.angle_gamma   90.00
#
_symmetry.space_group_name_H-M   'P 1'
#
loop_
_entity.id
_entity.type
_entity.pdbx_description
1 polymer ?
#
loop_
_entity_poly.entity_id
_entity_poly.type
_entity_poly.pdbx_seq_one_letter_code
_entity_poly.pdbx_strand_id
1 'polypeptide(L)' 'MIILKHYRIDHNINQEEMAKKLQCSLPAYRNYENGRNLIPHNVLAKFLQLRGTEKDLKLLEALEEFYDK' A
#
# COMPACT_ATOMS: atom_id res chain seq x y z
N MET A 1 -0.60 -4.54 7.11
CA MET A 1 -0.42 -5.21 5.80
C MET A 1 1.06 -5.43 5.55
N ILE A 2 1.48 -6.67 5.64
CA ILE A 2 2.90 -7.02 5.62
C ILE A 2 3.62 -6.66 4.30
N ILE A 3 2.89 -6.65 3.20
CA ILE A 3 3.47 -6.33 1.90
C ILE A 3 3.96 -4.87 1.84
N LEU A 4 3.29 -3.96 2.55
CA LEU A 4 3.73 -2.57 2.65
C LEU A 4 5.09 -2.50 3.34
N LYS A 5 5.23 -3.23 4.44
CA LYS A 5 6.47 -3.26 5.21
C LYS A 5 7.62 -3.85 4.39
N HIS A 6 7.38 -4.96 3.71
CA HIS A 6 8.40 -5.60 2.89
C HIS A 6 8.87 -4.69 1.76
N TYR A 7 7.94 -4.06 1.05
CA TYR A 7 8.30 -3.12 0.00
C TYR A 7 9.17 -1.98 0.56
N ARG A 8 8.73 -1.42 1.68
CA ARG A 8 9.42 -0.29 2.31
C ARG A 8 10.86 -0.66 2.68
N ILE A 9 11.04 -1.81 3.33
CA ILE A 9 12.35 -2.27 3.78
C ILE A 9 13.25 -2.56 2.58
N ASP A 10 12.71 -3.23 1.56
CA ASP A 10 13.47 -3.59 0.36
C ASP A 10 13.99 -2.35 -0.39
N HIS A 11 13.28 -1.24 -0.30
CA HIS A 11 13.64 0.02 -0.97
C HIS A 11 14.30 1.03 -0.03
N ASN A 12 14.62 0.64 1.20
CA ASN A 12 15.22 1.51 2.22
C ASN A 12 14.42 2.79 2.46
N ILE A 13 13.10 2.65 2.50
CA ILE A 13 12.17 3.76 2.73
C ILE A 13 11.68 3.69 4.18
N ASN A 14 11.74 4.81 4.90
CA ASN A 14 11.19 4.84 6.25
C ASN A 14 9.68 5.05 6.21
N GLN A 15 9.00 4.87 7.35
CA GLN A 15 7.54 4.94 7.42
C GLN A 15 7.01 6.32 7.03
N GLU A 16 7.70 7.38 7.43
CA GLU A 16 7.30 8.75 7.11
C GLU A 16 7.34 9.01 5.60
N GLU A 17 8.41 8.58 4.93
CA GLU A 17 8.52 8.70 3.49
C GLU A 17 7.46 7.88 2.77
N MET A 18 7.19 6.68 3.26
CA MET A 18 6.18 5.83 2.65
C MET A 18 4.79 6.44 2.77
N ALA A 19 4.48 7.02 3.93
CA ALA A 19 3.21 7.72 4.13
C ALA A 19 3.05 8.88 3.13
N LYS A 20 4.12 9.66 2.91
CA LYS A 20 4.11 10.74 1.93
C LYS A 20 3.86 10.22 0.52
N LYS A 21 4.52 9.15 0.14
CA LYS A 21 4.35 8.53 -1.18
C LYS A 21 2.92 8.05 -1.41
N LEU A 22 2.28 7.55 -0.37
CA LEU A 22 0.89 7.08 -0.43
C LEU A 22 -0.12 8.18 -0.14
N GLN A 23 0.35 9.41 0.14
CA GLN A 23 -0.49 10.57 0.43
C GLN A 23 -1.43 10.33 1.61
N CYS A 24 -0.92 9.68 2.65
CA CYS A 24 -1.66 9.47 3.91
C CYS A 24 -0.83 9.97 5.08
N SER A 25 -1.47 10.09 6.25
CA SER A 25 -0.75 10.50 7.45
C SER A 25 0.13 9.37 7.97
N LEU A 26 1.17 9.72 8.73
CA LEU A 26 2.05 8.71 9.33
C LEU A 26 1.29 7.78 10.28
N PRO A 27 0.41 8.26 11.17
CA PRO A 27 -0.38 7.37 12.01
C PRO A 27 -1.27 6.42 11.20
N ALA A 28 -1.89 6.91 10.13
CA ALA A 28 -2.71 6.07 9.26
C ALA A 28 -1.85 4.99 8.59
N TYR A 29 -0.70 5.38 8.06
CA TYR A 29 0.21 4.42 7.43
C TYR A 29 0.63 3.32 8.42
N ARG A 30 1.01 3.71 9.63
CA ARG A 30 1.39 2.74 10.66
C ARG A 30 0.27 1.74 10.95
N ASN A 31 -0.96 2.22 11.01
CA ASN A 31 -2.12 1.36 11.23
C ASN A 31 -2.34 0.39 10.07
N TYR A 32 -2.10 0.82 8.85
CA TYR A 32 -2.18 -0.07 7.68
C TYR A 32 -1.08 -1.13 7.71
N GLU A 33 0.14 -0.73 8.03
CA GLU A 33 1.28 -1.66 8.09
C GLU A 33 1.09 -2.69 9.21
N ASN A 34 0.57 -2.27 10.35
CA ASN A 34 0.35 -3.13 11.52
C ASN A 34 -0.93 -3.98 11.43
N GLY A 35 -1.77 -3.73 10.45
CA GLY A 35 -3.02 -4.45 10.32
C GLY A 35 -4.13 -4.00 11.25
N ARG A 36 -3.98 -2.87 11.93
CA ARG A 36 -5.02 -2.32 12.80
C ARG A 36 -6.22 -1.79 12.01
N ASN A 37 -5.95 -1.21 10.85
CA ASN A 37 -6.98 -0.71 9.96
C ASN A 37 -6.78 -1.33 8.58
N LEU A 38 -7.89 -1.59 7.90
CA LEU A 38 -7.83 -2.01 6.51
C LEU A 38 -7.35 -0.85 5.65
N ILE A 39 -6.47 -1.13 4.68
CA ILE A 39 -6.01 -0.11 3.77
C ILE A 39 -7.15 0.29 2.83
N PRO A 40 -7.48 1.59 2.68
CA PRO A 40 -8.48 2.02 1.73
C PRO A 40 -8.07 1.71 0.31
N HIS A 41 -9.05 1.45 -0.56
CA HIS A 41 -8.78 1.09 -1.95
C HIS A 41 -7.96 2.15 -2.68
N ASN A 42 -8.22 3.43 -2.46
CA ASN A 42 -7.46 4.50 -3.09
C ASN A 42 -5.99 4.53 -2.67
N VAL A 43 -5.69 4.24 -1.40
CA VAL A 43 -4.32 4.17 -0.91
C VAL A 43 -3.63 2.92 -1.47
N LEU A 44 -4.33 1.79 -1.50
CA LEU A 44 -3.80 0.56 -2.09
C LEU A 44 -3.47 0.77 -3.57
N ALA A 45 -4.33 1.45 -4.31
CA ALA A 45 -4.08 1.75 -5.72
C ALA A 45 -2.81 2.57 -5.89
N LYS A 46 -2.58 3.56 -5.04
CA LYS A 46 -1.35 4.36 -5.07
C LYS A 46 -0.12 3.51 -4.79
N PHE A 47 -0.23 2.58 -3.84
CA PHE A 47 0.87 1.67 -3.53
C PHE A 47 1.23 0.80 -4.73
N LEU A 48 0.24 0.24 -5.40
CA LEU A 48 0.46 -0.62 -6.56
C LEU A 48 0.99 0.17 -7.76
N GLN A 49 0.56 1.42 -7.94
CA GLN A 49 1.13 2.31 -8.95
C GLN A 49 2.59 2.63 -8.65
N LEU A 50 2.92 2.81 -7.37
CA LEU A 50 4.29 3.06 -6.95
C LEU A 50 5.22 1.91 -7.32
N ARG A 51 4.75 0.68 -7.22
CA ARG A 51 5.51 -0.50 -7.63
C ARG A 51 5.70 -0.55 -9.15
N GLY A 52 4.72 -0.12 -9.91
CA GLY A 52 4.85 0.18 -11.34
C GLY A 52 5.10 -0.98 -12.29
N THR A 53 4.70 -2.21 -11.95
CA THR A 53 4.90 -3.37 -12.83
C THR A 53 3.56 -3.91 -13.32
N GLU A 54 3.56 -4.58 -14.50
CA GLU A 54 2.36 -5.25 -15.01
C GLU A 54 1.81 -6.27 -14.03
N LYS A 55 2.69 -6.95 -13.32
CA LYS A 55 2.32 -7.94 -12.32
C LYS A 55 1.52 -7.30 -11.20
N ASP A 56 1.89 -6.09 -10.82
CA ASP A 56 1.19 -5.33 -9.79
C ASP A 56 -0.15 -4.81 -10.29
N LEU A 57 -0.24 -4.44 -11.57
CA LEU A 57 -1.50 -4.03 -12.17
C LEU A 57 -2.51 -5.18 -12.18
N LYS A 58 -2.05 -6.39 -12.47
CA LYS A 58 -2.91 -7.58 -12.40
C LYS A 58 -3.36 -7.85 -10.96
N LEU A 59 -2.48 -7.64 -10.00
CA LEU A 59 -2.82 -7.77 -8.60
C LEU A 59 -3.87 -6.73 -8.21
N LEU A 60 -3.73 -5.50 -8.70
CA LEU A 60 -4.71 -4.44 -8.45
C LEU A 60 -6.09 -4.83 -8.99
N GLU A 61 -6.15 -5.35 -10.21
CA GLU A 61 -7.41 -5.81 -10.79
C GLU A 61 -8.08 -6.89 -9.93
N ALA A 62 -7.29 -7.85 -9.46
CA ALA A 62 -7.80 -8.91 -8.59
C ALA A 62 -8.31 -8.36 -7.26
N LEU A 63 -7.61 -7.38 -6.70
CA LEU A 63 -8.01 -6.74 -5.46
C LEU A 63 -9.25 -5.87 -5.63
N GLU A 64 -9.41 -5.22 -6.78
CA GLU A 64 -10.61 -4.45 -7.09
C GLU A 64 -11.84 -5.36 -7.09
N GLU A 65 -11.74 -6.53 -7.71
CA GLU A 65 -12.82 -7.51 -7.68
C GLU A 65 -13.15 -7.94 -6.26
N PHE A 66 -12.12 -8.10 -5.43
CA PHE A 66 -12.29 -8.50 -4.04
C PHE A 66 -12.98 -7.42 -3.22
N TYR A 67 -12.60 -6.16 -3.42
CA TYR A 67 -13.16 -5.04 -2.66
C TYR A 67 -14.55 -4.62 -3.14
N ASP A 68 -14.87 -4.84 -4.39
CA ASP A 68 -16.16 -4.47 -4.97
C ASP A 68 -17.29 -5.42 -4.57
N LYS A 69 -16.97 -6.46 -3.88
CA LYS A 69 -17.94 -7.39 -3.33
C LYS A 69 -18.39 -6.97 -1.95
#